data_6026460ec4c05052a6abec310fc08f1b
#
_entry.id   6026460ec4c05052a6abec310fc08f1b
#
_cell.length_a   1.000
_cell.length_b   1.000
_cell.length_c   1.000
_cell.angle_alpha   90.00
_cell.angle_beta   90.00
_cell.angle_gamma   90.00
#
_symmetry.space_group_name_H-M   'P 1'
#
loop_
_entity.id
_entity.type
_entity.pdbx_description
1 polymer ?
#
loop_
_entity_poly.entity_id
_entity_poly.type
_entity_poly.pdbx_seq_one_letter_code
_entity_poly.pdbx_strand_id
1 'polypeptide(L)'
;MTTSGYTLLEVPKPQQKLVHIHASAEELNRVYHADLAICASMNAAARSLEVLTAPPSVPWTDWAAQANADYLANTLPQALAGLPADSAQGLVNMPEVIAVLQRHLPADAVLTNGAGNFASWVHRYYKHHGLSKGFKTQLAPTVGAMGYGVPAGVAAAVLTGRVVFTIAGDGDFLMNGQELATATQHGAKSIVVLLNNGMYGTIRMHQERDFPTHNMGSHLNNPNFAHLAKAYGYDGVRISKTEEFEPELMAAL
;
A
#
# COMPACT_ATOMS: atom_id res chain seq x y z
N MET A 1 0.06 17.55 -0.34
CA MET A 1 -0.52 18.49 0.65
C MET A 1 -2.03 18.35 0.75
N THR A 2 -2.75 18.19 -0.35
CA THR A 2 -4.21 18.03 -0.36
C THR A 2 -4.71 16.77 0.37
N THR A 3 -3.94 15.67 0.34
CA THR A 3 -4.30 14.41 0.99
C THR A 3 -4.37 14.48 2.52
N SER A 4 -3.80 15.51 3.13
CA SER A 4 -3.84 15.73 4.59
C SER A 4 -5.01 16.61 5.03
N GLY A 5 -6.05 16.78 4.20
CA GLY A 5 -7.22 17.61 4.53
C GLY A 5 -6.87 19.08 4.78
N TYR A 6 -5.80 19.56 4.15
CA TYR A 6 -5.28 20.93 4.31
C TYR A 6 -4.80 21.26 5.75
N THR A 7 -4.46 20.25 6.54
CA THR A 7 -4.00 20.43 7.93
C THR A 7 -2.47 20.44 8.08
N LEU A 8 -1.74 20.16 6.99
CA LEU A 8 -0.27 20.06 7.03
C LEU A 8 0.42 21.42 7.16
N LEU A 9 -0.14 22.44 6.55
CA LEU A 9 0.36 23.82 6.55
C LEU A 9 -0.74 24.79 6.91
N GLU A 10 -0.38 25.97 7.40
CA GLU A 10 -1.36 27.04 7.66
C GLU A 10 -1.97 27.58 6.36
N VAL A 11 -3.27 27.80 6.38
CA VAL A 11 -4.05 28.33 5.26
C VAL A 11 -4.42 29.78 5.60
N PRO A 12 -4.34 30.73 4.67
CA PRO A 12 -3.88 30.61 3.29
C PRO A 12 -2.37 30.75 3.10
N LYS A 13 -1.65 31.30 4.09
CA LYS A 13 -0.22 31.60 4.00
C LYS A 13 0.57 30.72 4.98
N PRO A 14 1.33 29.74 4.50
CA PRO A 14 2.23 28.95 5.34
C PRO A 14 3.32 29.82 5.97
N GLN A 15 3.77 29.43 7.17
CA GLN A 15 4.96 30.07 7.81
C GLN A 15 6.25 29.74 7.04
N GLN A 16 6.31 28.55 6.43
CA GLN A 16 7.43 28.10 5.63
C GLN A 16 7.41 28.79 4.25
N LYS A 17 8.60 28.99 3.67
CA LYS A 17 8.72 29.34 2.27
C LYS A 17 8.15 28.23 1.40
N LEU A 18 7.12 28.54 0.62
CA LEU A 18 6.43 27.58 -0.22
C LEU A 18 6.73 27.81 -1.70
N VAL A 19 7.33 26.80 -2.34
CA VAL A 19 7.39 26.70 -3.80
C VAL A 19 6.29 25.73 -4.25
N HIS A 20 5.36 26.21 -5.07
CA HIS A 20 4.26 25.40 -5.59
C HIS A 20 4.42 25.22 -7.10
N ILE A 21 4.64 23.97 -7.52
CA ILE A 21 4.76 23.62 -8.95
C ILE A 21 3.55 22.77 -9.32
N HIS A 22 2.81 23.19 -10.35
CA HIS A 22 1.66 22.47 -10.85
C HIS A 22 1.47 22.68 -12.35
N ALA A 23 0.96 21.67 -13.06
CA ALA A 23 0.75 21.74 -14.51
C ALA A 23 -0.42 22.65 -14.88
N SER A 24 -1.43 22.78 -14.02
CA SER A 24 -2.55 23.72 -14.19
C SER A 24 -2.29 25.01 -13.42
N ALA A 25 -2.36 26.14 -14.10
CA ALA A 25 -2.23 27.46 -13.49
C ALA A 25 -3.36 27.75 -12.48
N GLU A 26 -4.54 27.17 -12.69
CA GLU A 26 -5.72 27.35 -11.83
C GLU A 26 -5.56 26.73 -10.44
N GLU A 27 -4.70 25.74 -10.30
CA GLU A 27 -4.40 25.11 -9.01
C GLU A 27 -3.37 25.90 -8.19
N LEU A 28 -2.60 26.76 -8.83
CA LEU A 28 -1.61 27.59 -8.15
C LEU A 28 -2.31 28.67 -7.30
N ASN A 29 -1.88 28.79 -6.05
CA ASN A 29 -2.47 29.72 -5.06
C ASN A 29 -3.96 29.51 -4.74
N ARG A 30 -4.53 28.38 -5.13
CA ARG A 30 -5.94 28.08 -4.89
C ARG A 30 -6.27 27.90 -3.40
N VAL A 31 -5.38 27.26 -2.67
CA VAL A 31 -5.53 27.00 -1.22
C VAL A 31 -4.41 27.66 -0.44
N TYR A 32 -3.18 27.41 -0.83
CA TYR A 32 -1.99 27.98 -0.21
C TYR A 32 -1.40 29.07 -1.08
N HIS A 33 -1.13 30.24 -0.51
CA HIS A 33 -0.43 31.30 -1.19
C HIS A 33 1.08 30.99 -1.18
N ALA A 34 1.62 30.59 -2.32
CA ALA A 34 3.03 30.26 -2.48
C ALA A 34 3.89 31.54 -2.56
N ASP A 35 5.13 31.44 -2.01
CA ASP A 35 6.15 32.49 -2.25
C ASP A 35 6.64 32.46 -3.70
N LEU A 36 6.69 31.27 -4.30
CA LEU A 36 6.99 31.07 -5.71
C LEU A 36 6.02 30.06 -6.33
N ALA A 37 5.21 30.51 -7.27
CA ALA A 37 4.27 29.67 -8.01
C ALA A 37 4.80 29.42 -9.43
N ILE A 38 4.95 28.17 -9.83
CA ILE A 38 5.51 27.75 -11.11
C ILE A 38 4.50 26.89 -11.86
N CYS A 39 4.01 27.37 -12.99
CA CYS A 39 3.17 26.59 -13.88
C CYS A 39 4.06 25.74 -14.81
N ALA A 40 4.22 24.46 -14.49
CA ALA A 40 5.02 23.54 -15.27
C ALA A 40 4.55 22.09 -15.05
N SER A 41 4.71 21.24 -16.08
CA SER A 41 4.57 19.79 -15.89
C SER A 41 5.69 19.27 -15.00
N MET A 42 5.44 18.14 -14.30
CA MET A 42 6.44 17.55 -13.42
C MET A 42 7.72 17.16 -14.16
N ASN A 43 7.61 16.66 -15.39
CA ASN A 43 8.78 16.34 -16.21
C ASN A 43 9.59 17.59 -16.61
N ALA A 44 8.93 18.71 -16.90
CA ALA A 44 9.62 19.97 -17.22
C ALA A 44 10.33 20.53 -15.97
N ALA A 45 9.64 20.51 -14.83
CA ALA A 45 10.21 20.93 -13.57
C ALA A 45 11.43 20.05 -13.17
N ALA A 46 11.33 18.72 -13.30
CA ALA A 46 12.43 17.81 -13.02
C ALA A 46 13.68 18.14 -13.86
N ARG A 47 13.51 18.30 -15.18
CA ARG A 47 14.62 18.70 -16.07
C ARG A 47 15.26 20.04 -15.70
N SER A 48 14.46 20.98 -15.23
CA SER A 48 14.98 22.28 -14.78
C SER A 48 15.75 22.17 -13.47
N LEU A 49 15.38 21.22 -12.62
CA LEU A 49 16.10 20.96 -11.36
C LEU A 49 17.40 20.19 -11.56
N GLU A 50 17.51 19.34 -12.59
CA GLU A 50 18.70 18.55 -12.89
C GLU A 50 19.95 19.42 -13.17
N VAL A 51 19.76 20.63 -13.67
CA VAL A 51 20.87 21.55 -13.98
C VAL A 51 21.31 22.39 -12.78
N LEU A 52 20.61 22.30 -11.65
CA LEU A 52 20.97 23.02 -10.44
C LEU A 52 22.15 22.34 -9.73
N THR A 53 23.10 23.14 -9.31
CA THR A 53 24.20 22.67 -8.48
C THR A 53 23.74 22.56 -7.03
N ALA A 54 23.93 21.39 -6.43
CA ALA A 54 23.64 21.21 -5.02
C ALA A 54 24.55 22.13 -4.16
N PRO A 55 24.04 22.72 -3.07
CA PRO A 55 24.88 23.51 -2.17
C PRO A 55 25.94 22.60 -1.54
N PRO A 56 27.14 23.13 -1.27
CA PRO A 56 28.26 22.32 -0.73
C PRO A 56 28.00 21.78 0.68
N SER A 57 27.08 22.40 1.41
CA SER A 57 26.58 21.91 2.71
C SER A 57 25.17 22.34 2.92
N VAL A 58 24.44 21.57 3.71
CA VAL A 58 23.05 21.85 4.10
C VAL A 58 22.90 21.75 5.61
N PRO A 59 22.12 22.64 6.25
CA PRO A 59 21.97 22.67 7.72
C PRO A 59 21.16 21.49 8.29
N TRP A 60 20.55 20.67 7.44
CA TRP A 60 19.69 19.53 7.84
C TRP A 60 20.35 18.15 7.66
N THR A 61 21.68 18.07 7.51
CA THR A 61 22.39 16.80 7.30
C THR A 61 22.14 15.80 8.44
N ASP A 62 22.28 16.26 9.68
CA ASP A 62 22.10 15.40 10.87
C ASP A 62 20.65 14.97 11.01
N TRP A 63 19.70 15.87 10.75
CA TRP A 63 18.28 15.54 10.72
C TRP A 63 17.95 14.48 9.66
N ALA A 64 18.50 14.63 8.46
CA ALA A 64 18.28 13.65 7.38
C ALA A 64 18.89 12.29 7.73
N ALA A 65 20.07 12.26 8.36
CA ALA A 65 20.70 11.03 8.82
C ALA A 65 19.84 10.33 9.90
N GLN A 66 19.34 11.09 10.88
CA GLN A 66 18.49 10.55 11.92
C GLN A 66 17.15 10.04 11.35
N ALA A 67 16.49 10.81 10.48
CA ALA A 67 15.26 10.41 9.83
C ALA A 67 15.42 9.12 9.00
N ASN A 68 16.56 8.97 8.32
CA ASN A 68 16.88 7.74 7.60
C ASN A 68 17.13 6.56 8.56
N ALA A 69 17.81 6.77 9.68
CA ALA A 69 18.01 5.73 10.70
C ALA A 69 16.68 5.27 11.30
N ASP A 70 15.78 6.20 11.63
CA ASP A 70 14.45 5.92 12.15
C ASP A 70 13.60 5.14 11.12
N TYR A 71 13.66 5.54 9.84
CA TYR A 71 13.01 4.81 8.76
C TYR A 71 13.53 3.37 8.66
N LEU A 72 14.83 3.16 8.65
CA LEU A 72 15.44 1.83 8.59
C LEU A 72 15.02 0.98 9.79
N ALA A 73 15.08 1.53 11.00
CA ALA A 73 14.64 0.84 12.21
C ALA A 73 13.14 0.46 12.15
N ASN A 74 12.29 1.36 11.63
CA ASN A 74 10.87 1.11 11.48
C ASN A 74 10.53 0.06 10.42
N THR A 75 11.39 -0.15 9.42
CA THR A 75 11.20 -1.13 8.34
C THR A 75 11.80 -2.51 8.63
N LEU A 76 12.50 -2.68 9.74
CA LEU A 76 12.94 -4.00 10.17
C LEU A 76 11.75 -4.82 10.67
N PRO A 77 11.64 -6.11 10.25
CA PRO A 77 10.63 -7.00 10.80
C PRO A 77 10.80 -7.10 12.32
N GLN A 78 9.83 -6.59 13.05
CA GLN A 78 9.78 -6.79 14.49
C GLN A 78 9.06 -8.11 14.75
N ALA A 79 9.68 -9.01 15.53
CA ALA A 79 8.97 -10.15 16.05
C ALA A 79 7.74 -9.66 16.82
N LEU A 80 6.66 -10.47 16.88
CA LEU A 80 5.50 -10.23 17.75
C LEU A 80 5.88 -10.23 19.25
N ALA A 81 7.17 -10.05 19.55
CA ALA A 81 7.75 -9.98 20.87
C ALA A 81 7.10 -8.85 21.67
N GLY A 82 6.36 -9.22 22.68
CA GLY A 82 5.67 -8.29 23.58
C GLY A 82 4.14 -8.36 23.54
N LEU A 83 3.55 -9.11 22.60
CA LEU A 83 2.14 -9.47 22.73
C LEU A 83 2.00 -10.58 23.80
N PRO A 84 0.95 -10.51 24.66
CA PRO A 84 0.64 -11.64 25.54
C PRO A 84 0.53 -12.93 24.73
N ALA A 85 1.05 -14.06 25.26
CA ALA A 85 1.05 -15.34 24.58
C ALA A 85 -0.35 -15.76 24.07
N ASP A 86 -1.39 -15.39 24.81
CA ASP A 86 -2.78 -15.66 24.46
C ASP A 86 -3.28 -14.78 23.29
N SER A 87 -2.70 -13.58 23.10
CA SER A 87 -3.02 -12.69 22.00
C SER A 87 -2.33 -13.09 20.70
N ALA A 88 -1.24 -13.87 20.78
CA ALA A 88 -0.48 -14.33 19.63
C ALA A 88 -0.98 -15.69 19.09
N GLN A 89 -1.81 -16.41 19.85
CA GLN A 89 -2.35 -17.69 19.39
C GLN A 89 -3.30 -17.50 18.19
N GLY A 90 -2.95 -18.13 17.07
CA GLY A 90 -3.72 -18.10 15.84
C GLY A 90 -3.59 -16.81 15.01
N LEU A 91 -2.61 -15.95 15.33
CA LEU A 91 -2.27 -14.79 14.51
C LEU A 91 -1.12 -15.11 13.57
N VAL A 92 -1.28 -14.72 12.31
CA VAL A 92 -0.21 -14.77 11.31
C VAL A 92 0.69 -13.54 11.49
N ASN A 93 2.02 -13.75 11.60
CA ASN A 93 3.00 -12.69 11.69
C ASN A 93 3.21 -12.02 10.33
N MET A 94 2.54 -10.93 10.06
CA MET A 94 2.59 -10.25 8.78
C MET A 94 3.98 -9.72 8.39
N PRO A 95 4.82 -9.17 9.28
CA PRO A 95 6.22 -8.89 8.96
C PRO A 95 7.00 -10.09 8.40
N GLU A 96 6.81 -11.28 8.95
CA GLU A 96 7.43 -12.50 8.43
C GLU A 96 6.85 -12.90 7.07
N VAL A 97 5.53 -12.79 6.88
CA VAL A 97 4.90 -12.99 5.57
C VAL A 97 5.52 -12.07 4.51
N ILE A 98 5.71 -10.78 4.82
CA ILE A 98 6.35 -9.85 3.88
C ILE A 98 7.82 -10.19 3.65
N ALA A 99 8.54 -10.69 4.66
CA ALA A 99 9.91 -11.16 4.49
C ALA A 99 9.99 -12.39 3.56
N VAL A 100 9.03 -13.30 3.63
CA VAL A 100 8.91 -14.43 2.69
C VAL A 100 8.68 -13.92 1.27
N LEU A 101 7.75 -12.99 1.07
CA LEU A 101 7.52 -12.35 -0.23
C LEU A 101 8.79 -11.70 -0.79
N GLN A 102 9.54 -10.99 0.07
CA GLN A 102 10.78 -10.33 -0.32
C GLN A 102 11.86 -11.30 -0.81
N ARG A 103 11.87 -12.54 -0.27
CA ARG A 103 12.83 -13.59 -0.68
C ARG A 103 12.47 -14.25 -1.99
N HIS A 104 11.17 -14.47 -2.25
CA HIS A 104 10.73 -15.38 -3.31
C HIS A 104 10.12 -14.67 -4.53
N LEU A 105 9.57 -13.47 -4.37
CA LEU A 105 9.03 -12.76 -5.52
C LEU A 105 10.15 -12.29 -6.46
N PRO A 106 9.98 -12.46 -7.78
CA PRO A 106 10.94 -11.94 -8.75
C PRO A 106 11.03 -10.41 -8.69
N ALA A 107 12.19 -9.86 -9.07
CA ALA A 107 12.46 -8.43 -8.96
C ALA A 107 11.49 -7.55 -9.77
N ASP A 108 10.88 -8.13 -10.82
CA ASP A 108 9.89 -7.47 -11.67
C ASP A 108 8.44 -7.81 -11.29
N ALA A 109 8.20 -8.52 -10.19
CA ALA A 109 6.85 -8.77 -9.71
C ALA A 109 6.06 -7.46 -9.55
N VAL A 110 4.77 -7.50 -9.87
CA VAL A 110 3.86 -6.39 -9.66
C VAL A 110 3.08 -6.61 -8.38
N LEU A 111 3.17 -5.66 -7.45
CA LEU A 111 2.37 -5.66 -6.23
C LEU A 111 1.18 -4.74 -6.41
N THR A 112 0.00 -5.20 -6.03
CA THR A 112 -1.21 -4.38 -6.01
C THR A 112 -1.87 -4.44 -4.66
N ASN A 113 -2.50 -3.35 -4.25
CA ASN A 113 -3.28 -3.32 -3.02
C ASN A 113 -4.50 -2.41 -3.15
N GLY A 114 -5.52 -2.72 -2.39
CA GLY A 114 -6.65 -1.83 -2.17
C GLY A 114 -6.40 -0.86 -1.01
N ALA A 115 -7.45 -0.30 -0.43
CA ALA A 115 -7.38 0.65 0.66
C ALA A 115 -7.79 0.03 1.99
N GLY A 116 -6.95 0.19 2.99
CA GLY A 116 -7.16 -0.27 4.37
C GLY A 116 -5.84 -0.45 5.12
N ASN A 117 -5.93 -0.66 6.42
CA ASN A 117 -4.75 -0.83 7.27
C ASN A 117 -3.87 -2.02 6.87
N PHE A 118 -4.44 -3.03 6.20
CA PHE A 118 -3.69 -4.19 5.68
C PHE A 118 -2.59 -3.80 4.69
N ALA A 119 -2.80 -2.73 3.90
CA ALA A 119 -1.81 -2.25 2.93
C ALA A 119 -0.53 -1.73 3.58
N SER A 120 -0.61 -1.29 4.84
CA SER A 120 0.56 -0.78 5.57
C SER A 120 1.65 -1.85 5.76
N TRP A 121 1.31 -3.13 5.77
CA TRP A 121 2.28 -4.21 5.86
C TRP A 121 3.24 -4.21 4.66
N VAL A 122 2.71 -4.15 3.43
CA VAL A 122 3.53 -4.05 2.21
C VAL A 122 4.27 -2.71 2.17
N HIS A 123 3.57 -1.60 2.44
CA HIS A 123 4.16 -0.26 2.37
C HIS A 123 5.31 -0.06 3.37
N ARG A 124 5.26 -0.74 4.53
CA ARG A 124 6.26 -0.64 5.57
C ARG A 124 7.45 -1.58 5.36
N TYR A 125 7.19 -2.83 5.00
CA TYR A 125 8.21 -3.88 5.06
C TYR A 125 8.72 -4.35 3.70
N TYR A 126 7.96 -4.20 2.62
CA TYR A 126 8.40 -4.64 1.30
C TYR A 126 9.28 -3.60 0.62
N LYS A 127 10.47 -4.02 0.17
CA LYS A 127 11.39 -3.17 -0.58
C LYS A 127 11.30 -3.48 -2.07
N HIS A 128 10.87 -2.50 -2.86
CA HIS A 128 10.75 -2.64 -4.31
C HIS A 128 12.12 -2.61 -4.98
N HIS A 129 12.43 -3.62 -5.77
CA HIS A 129 13.73 -3.76 -6.44
C HIS A 129 13.72 -3.34 -7.92
N GLY A 130 12.53 -3.24 -8.52
CA GLY A 130 12.39 -3.04 -9.95
C GLY A 130 12.59 -1.60 -10.42
N LEU A 131 12.58 -0.62 -9.51
CA LEU A 131 12.62 0.81 -9.88
C LEU A 131 13.88 1.17 -10.66
N SER A 132 15.05 0.70 -10.23
CA SER A 132 16.33 0.92 -10.92
C SER A 132 16.39 0.30 -12.33
N LYS A 133 15.52 -0.64 -12.62
CA LYS A 133 15.37 -1.31 -13.92
C LYS A 133 14.21 -0.76 -14.74
N GLY A 134 13.55 0.30 -14.27
CA GLY A 134 12.42 0.93 -14.96
C GLY A 134 11.09 0.18 -14.85
N PHE A 135 10.97 -0.82 -14.00
CA PHE A 135 9.71 -1.54 -13.81
C PHE A 135 8.74 -0.77 -12.91
N LYS A 136 7.47 -0.75 -13.29
CA LYS A 136 6.38 -0.38 -12.39
C LYS A 136 6.05 -1.59 -11.54
N THR A 137 6.28 -1.50 -10.25
CA THR A 137 6.21 -2.64 -9.32
C THR A 137 5.13 -2.51 -8.26
N GLN A 138 4.47 -1.35 -8.19
CA GLN A 138 3.35 -1.15 -7.26
C GLN A 138 2.21 -0.37 -7.89
N LEU A 139 0.99 -0.89 -7.70
CA LEU A 139 -0.27 -0.23 -8.05
C LEU A 139 -1.14 -0.13 -6.79
N ALA A 140 -1.39 1.09 -6.37
CA ALA A 140 -2.19 1.42 -5.19
C ALA A 140 -3.19 2.53 -5.49
N PRO A 141 -4.35 2.59 -4.82
CA PRO A 141 -5.34 3.63 -5.06
C PRO A 141 -4.84 4.99 -4.57
N THR A 142 -4.77 5.97 -5.45
CA THR A 142 -4.32 7.33 -5.10
C THR A 142 -5.33 8.11 -4.26
N VAL A 143 -6.61 7.75 -4.34
CA VAL A 143 -7.72 8.37 -3.59
C VAL A 143 -8.23 7.51 -2.45
N GLY A 144 -7.52 6.43 -2.09
CA GLY A 144 -7.91 5.54 -1.01
C GLY A 144 -9.16 4.71 -1.30
N ALA A 145 -9.46 4.42 -2.57
CA ALA A 145 -10.62 3.61 -2.94
C ALA A 145 -10.42 2.14 -2.58
N MET A 146 -11.34 1.59 -1.79
CA MET A 146 -11.43 0.16 -1.53
C MET A 146 -11.80 -0.59 -2.82
N GLY A 147 -11.37 -1.87 -2.93
CA GLY A 147 -11.66 -2.72 -4.08
C GLY A 147 -10.78 -2.49 -5.30
N TYR A 148 -9.77 -1.63 -5.22
CA TYR A 148 -8.87 -1.36 -6.35
C TYR A 148 -7.86 -2.50 -6.59
N GLY A 149 -7.39 -3.16 -5.53
CA GLY A 149 -6.25 -4.08 -5.60
C GLY A 149 -6.46 -5.26 -6.54
N VAL A 150 -7.60 -5.93 -6.45
CA VAL A 150 -7.91 -7.13 -7.25
C VAL A 150 -8.01 -6.79 -8.75
N PRO A 151 -8.87 -5.85 -9.19
CA PRO A 151 -8.93 -5.49 -10.62
C PRO A 151 -7.61 -4.95 -11.16
N ALA A 152 -6.85 -4.18 -10.39
CA ALA A 152 -5.52 -3.72 -10.80
C ALA A 152 -4.54 -4.89 -10.97
N GLY A 153 -4.61 -5.91 -10.10
CA GLY A 153 -3.82 -7.13 -10.20
C GLY A 153 -4.17 -7.94 -11.44
N VAL A 154 -5.46 -8.13 -11.70
CA VAL A 154 -5.95 -8.82 -12.91
C VAL A 154 -5.48 -8.10 -14.17
N ALA A 155 -5.66 -6.78 -14.23
CA ALA A 155 -5.22 -5.99 -15.37
C ALA A 155 -3.70 -6.08 -15.59
N ALA A 156 -2.91 -6.01 -14.52
CA ALA A 156 -1.46 -6.14 -14.60
C ALA A 156 -1.05 -7.54 -15.10
N ALA A 157 -1.71 -8.61 -14.65
CA ALA A 157 -1.43 -9.97 -15.09
C ALA A 157 -1.75 -10.16 -16.57
N VAL A 158 -2.91 -9.69 -17.04
CA VAL A 158 -3.32 -9.75 -18.45
C VAL A 158 -2.35 -8.99 -19.36
N LEU A 159 -1.92 -7.78 -18.92
CA LEU A 159 -1.13 -6.89 -19.77
C LEU A 159 0.36 -7.22 -19.80
N THR A 160 0.90 -7.79 -18.73
CA THR A 160 2.35 -7.90 -18.57
C THR A 160 2.88 -9.34 -18.60
N GLY A 161 2.06 -10.33 -18.29
CA GLY A 161 2.48 -11.72 -18.09
C GLY A 161 3.46 -11.92 -16.91
N ARG A 162 3.69 -10.89 -16.10
CA ARG A 162 4.58 -10.93 -14.92
C ARG A 162 3.88 -11.56 -13.74
N VAL A 163 4.65 -12.00 -12.76
CA VAL A 163 4.10 -12.42 -11.47
C VAL A 163 3.40 -11.22 -10.82
N VAL A 164 2.13 -11.39 -10.50
CA VAL A 164 1.33 -10.37 -9.82
C VAL A 164 0.92 -10.87 -8.45
N PHE A 165 1.17 -10.03 -7.46
CA PHE A 165 0.80 -10.27 -6.08
C PHE A 165 -0.14 -9.16 -5.60
N THR A 166 -1.33 -9.54 -5.19
CA THR A 166 -2.35 -8.63 -4.66
C THR A 166 -2.51 -8.84 -3.16
N ILE A 167 -2.40 -7.77 -2.37
CA ILE A 167 -2.79 -7.81 -0.96
C ILE A 167 -4.13 -7.09 -0.79
N ALA A 168 -5.07 -7.76 -0.14
CA ALA A 168 -6.42 -7.25 0.08
C ALA A 168 -6.88 -7.52 1.52
N GLY A 169 -7.66 -6.63 2.10
CA GLY A 169 -8.46 -6.94 3.29
C GLY A 169 -9.77 -7.61 2.89
N ASP A 170 -10.44 -8.25 3.81
CA ASP A 170 -11.72 -8.93 3.57
C ASP A 170 -12.79 -7.97 3.03
N GLY A 171 -13.01 -6.84 3.69
CA GLY A 171 -13.95 -5.83 3.23
C GLY A 171 -13.53 -5.14 1.93
N ASP A 172 -12.24 -4.96 1.70
CA ASP A 172 -11.68 -4.43 0.46
C ASP A 172 -11.89 -5.40 -0.71
N PHE A 173 -11.60 -6.68 -0.50
CA PHE A 173 -11.82 -7.73 -1.48
C PHE A 173 -13.29 -7.85 -1.89
N LEU A 174 -14.22 -7.77 -0.95
CA LEU A 174 -15.65 -7.90 -1.22
C LEU A 174 -16.24 -6.79 -2.09
N MET A 175 -15.51 -5.69 -2.31
CA MET A 175 -15.93 -4.62 -3.23
C MET A 175 -15.85 -5.07 -4.70
N ASN A 176 -14.76 -5.75 -5.10
CA ASN A 176 -14.49 -6.10 -6.50
C ASN A 176 -13.81 -7.48 -6.65
N GLY A 177 -13.98 -8.39 -5.69
CA GLY A 177 -13.43 -9.76 -5.75
C GLY A 177 -13.98 -10.60 -6.91
N GLN A 178 -15.15 -10.25 -7.46
CA GLN A 178 -15.71 -10.89 -8.65
C GLN A 178 -14.81 -10.78 -9.90
N GLU A 179 -13.82 -9.88 -9.90
CA GLU A 179 -12.84 -9.77 -10.99
C GLU A 179 -11.91 -10.99 -11.10
N LEU A 180 -11.94 -11.92 -10.13
CA LEU A 180 -11.36 -13.25 -10.29
C LEU A 180 -11.98 -14.02 -11.46
N ALA A 181 -13.27 -13.78 -11.77
CA ALA A 181 -13.91 -14.34 -12.97
C ALA A 181 -13.28 -13.79 -14.24
N THR A 182 -13.00 -12.50 -14.29
CA THR A 182 -12.27 -11.86 -15.41
C THR A 182 -10.88 -12.47 -15.57
N ALA A 183 -10.16 -12.67 -14.48
CA ALA A 183 -8.85 -13.30 -14.51
C ALA A 183 -8.90 -14.72 -15.09
N THR A 184 -9.84 -15.54 -14.64
CA THR A 184 -10.04 -16.91 -15.15
C THR A 184 -10.41 -16.90 -16.62
N GLN A 185 -11.31 -16.01 -17.06
CA GLN A 185 -11.72 -15.88 -18.46
C GLN A 185 -10.54 -15.56 -19.38
N HIS A 186 -9.59 -14.77 -18.93
CA HIS A 186 -8.43 -14.33 -19.71
C HIS A 186 -7.16 -15.12 -19.43
N GLY A 187 -7.20 -16.17 -18.61
CA GLY A 187 -6.04 -16.95 -18.23
C GLY A 187 -4.97 -16.15 -17.45
N ALA A 188 -5.38 -15.06 -16.80
CA ALA A 188 -4.49 -14.22 -16.03
C ALA A 188 -4.12 -14.91 -14.72
N LYS A 189 -2.82 -14.99 -14.42
CA LYS A 189 -2.31 -15.60 -13.19
C LYS A 189 -1.94 -14.50 -12.19
N SER A 190 -2.61 -14.48 -11.06
CA SER A 190 -2.30 -13.57 -9.96
C SER A 190 -2.45 -14.29 -8.61
N ILE A 191 -1.58 -13.97 -7.69
CA ILE A 191 -1.63 -14.47 -6.31
C ILE A 191 -2.32 -13.41 -5.47
N VAL A 192 -3.43 -13.77 -4.83
CA VAL A 192 -4.18 -12.87 -3.95
C VAL A 192 -4.01 -13.32 -2.51
N VAL A 193 -3.38 -12.49 -1.70
CA VAL A 193 -3.30 -12.69 -0.24
C VAL A 193 -4.35 -11.82 0.43
N LEU A 194 -5.36 -12.47 0.99
CA LEU A 194 -6.49 -11.83 1.63
C LEU A 194 -6.35 -11.92 3.15
N LEU A 195 -6.28 -10.77 3.80
CA LEU A 195 -6.26 -10.65 5.26
C LEU A 195 -7.70 -10.55 5.78
N ASN A 196 -8.13 -11.59 6.48
CA ASN A 196 -9.50 -11.69 7.00
C ASN A 196 -9.50 -11.43 8.51
N ASN A 197 -9.95 -10.25 8.91
CA ASN A 197 -10.14 -9.88 10.31
C ASN A 197 -11.62 -9.72 10.72
N GLY A 198 -12.56 -10.00 9.81
CA GLY A 198 -14.01 -9.94 10.06
C GLY A 198 -14.55 -8.52 10.25
N MET A 199 -13.85 -7.49 9.74
CA MET A 199 -14.32 -6.11 9.95
C MET A 199 -13.71 -5.10 8.99
N TYR A 200 -14.38 -3.96 8.85
CA TYR A 200 -13.80 -2.74 8.28
C TYR A 200 -12.89 -2.08 9.32
N GLY A 201 -11.67 -2.63 9.50
CA GLY A 201 -10.78 -2.31 10.61
C GLY A 201 -10.38 -0.84 10.69
N THR A 202 -10.10 -0.19 9.56
CA THR A 202 -9.77 1.25 9.51
C THR A 202 -10.95 2.12 9.96
N ILE A 203 -12.17 1.78 9.50
CA ILE A 203 -13.38 2.51 9.88
C ILE A 203 -13.65 2.33 11.38
N ARG A 204 -13.56 1.10 11.88
CA ARG A 204 -13.73 0.82 13.30
C ARG A 204 -12.72 1.57 14.16
N MET A 205 -11.46 1.62 13.76
CA MET A 205 -10.42 2.37 14.45
C MET A 205 -10.80 3.86 14.60
N HIS A 206 -11.35 4.49 13.55
CA HIS A 206 -11.81 5.87 13.62
C HIS A 206 -13.04 6.02 14.52
N GLN A 207 -14.01 5.10 14.45
CA GLN A 207 -15.17 5.11 15.33
C GLN A 207 -14.74 4.99 16.81
N GLU A 208 -13.84 4.07 17.13
CA GLU A 208 -13.32 3.88 18.50
C GLU A 208 -12.60 5.13 19.03
N ARG A 209 -11.84 5.81 18.15
CA ARG A 209 -11.12 7.03 18.52
C ARG A 209 -12.05 8.22 18.75
N ASP A 210 -13.00 8.44 17.83
CA ASP A 210 -13.78 9.67 17.77
C ASP A 210 -15.12 9.53 18.53
N PHE A 211 -15.65 8.29 18.60
CA PHE A 211 -16.92 7.93 19.24
C PHE A 211 -16.80 6.63 20.04
N PRO A 212 -16.02 6.60 21.12
CA PRO A 212 -15.81 5.39 21.92
C PRO A 212 -17.13 4.71 22.29
N THR A 213 -17.18 3.38 22.21
CA THR A 213 -18.35 2.53 22.48
C THR A 213 -19.53 2.63 21.51
N HIS A 214 -19.45 3.47 20.46
CA HIS A 214 -20.50 3.65 19.46
C HIS A 214 -20.15 3.03 18.10
N ASN A 215 -19.59 1.82 18.09
CA ASN A 215 -19.24 1.13 16.87
C ASN A 215 -20.48 0.59 16.17
N MET A 216 -20.64 0.92 14.88
CA MET A 216 -21.77 0.43 14.07
C MET A 216 -21.34 0.16 12.64
N GLY A 217 -21.86 -0.92 12.04
CA GLY A 217 -21.68 -1.23 10.63
C GLY A 217 -20.26 -1.63 10.21
N SER A 218 -19.35 -1.85 11.19
CA SER A 218 -17.95 -2.21 10.90
C SER A 218 -17.65 -3.70 10.99
N HIS A 219 -18.59 -4.52 11.48
CA HIS A 219 -18.44 -5.98 11.55
C HIS A 219 -18.85 -6.64 10.23
N LEU A 220 -18.12 -7.69 9.83
CA LEU A 220 -18.36 -8.46 8.62
C LEU A 220 -18.60 -9.93 8.94
N ASN A 221 -19.66 -10.50 8.35
CA ASN A 221 -19.87 -11.94 8.27
C ASN A 221 -19.32 -12.44 6.93
N ASN A 222 -18.08 -12.89 6.92
CA ASN A 222 -17.38 -13.22 5.71
C ASN A 222 -17.71 -14.64 5.19
N PRO A 223 -17.72 -14.84 3.86
CA PRO A 223 -17.72 -16.16 3.27
C PRO A 223 -16.40 -16.91 3.57
N ASN A 224 -16.39 -18.21 3.30
CA ASN A 224 -15.13 -18.93 3.21
C ASN A 224 -14.40 -18.51 1.91
N PHE A 225 -13.41 -17.63 2.03
CA PHE A 225 -12.69 -17.08 0.87
C PHE A 225 -11.92 -18.13 0.08
N ALA A 226 -11.41 -19.18 0.72
CA ALA A 226 -10.75 -20.28 0.01
C ALA A 226 -11.72 -21.07 -0.87
N HIS A 227 -12.95 -21.31 -0.40
CA HIS A 227 -14.00 -21.90 -1.23
C HIS A 227 -14.49 -20.94 -2.32
N LEU A 228 -14.58 -19.65 -2.02
CA LEU A 228 -14.94 -18.63 -3.01
C LEU A 228 -13.91 -18.57 -4.14
N ALA A 229 -12.62 -18.60 -3.83
CA ALA A 229 -11.54 -18.66 -4.83
C ALA A 229 -11.72 -19.88 -5.76
N LYS A 230 -11.99 -21.06 -5.18
CA LYS A 230 -12.24 -22.28 -5.97
C LYS A 230 -13.48 -22.17 -6.86
N ALA A 231 -14.53 -21.49 -6.42
CA ALA A 231 -15.72 -21.24 -7.22
C ALA A 231 -15.43 -20.36 -8.45
N TYR A 232 -14.41 -19.51 -8.38
CA TYR A 232 -13.91 -18.72 -9.53
C TYR A 232 -12.85 -19.43 -10.37
N GLY A 233 -12.47 -20.68 -10.04
CA GLY A 233 -11.47 -21.44 -10.75
C GLY A 233 -10.03 -21.18 -10.31
N TYR A 234 -9.85 -20.54 -9.14
CA TYR A 234 -8.55 -20.38 -8.48
C TYR A 234 -8.29 -21.50 -7.49
N ASP A 235 -7.03 -21.77 -7.20
CA ASP A 235 -6.66 -22.51 -6.02
C ASP A 235 -6.86 -21.62 -4.78
N GLY A 236 -7.50 -22.18 -3.76
CA GLY A 236 -7.81 -21.42 -2.54
C GLY A 236 -7.36 -22.19 -1.30
N VAL A 237 -6.51 -21.56 -0.51
CA VAL A 237 -5.95 -22.11 0.74
C VAL A 237 -6.21 -21.14 1.88
N ARG A 238 -6.53 -21.66 3.07
CA ARG A 238 -6.63 -20.88 4.29
C ARG A 238 -5.35 -21.09 5.11
N ILE A 239 -4.69 -20.00 5.44
CA ILE A 239 -3.49 -19.96 6.29
C ILE A 239 -3.89 -19.44 7.66
N SER A 240 -3.52 -20.17 8.70
CA SER A 240 -3.83 -19.86 10.10
C SER A 240 -2.57 -19.72 10.96
N LYS A 241 -1.43 -20.14 10.44
CA LYS A 241 -0.11 -20.05 11.08
C LYS A 241 0.90 -19.47 10.11
N THR A 242 1.87 -18.75 10.62
CA THR A 242 2.89 -18.07 9.81
C THR A 242 3.72 -19.04 8.97
N GLU A 243 4.08 -20.17 9.55
CA GLU A 243 4.89 -21.22 8.92
C GLU A 243 4.20 -21.90 7.72
N GLU A 244 2.89 -21.79 7.60
CA GLU A 244 2.12 -22.33 6.47
C GLU A 244 2.26 -21.47 5.21
N PHE A 245 2.67 -20.19 5.34
CA PHE A 245 2.65 -19.25 4.23
C PHE A 245 3.69 -19.55 3.16
N GLU A 246 4.94 -19.84 3.56
CA GLU A 246 6.03 -20.03 2.60
C GLU A 246 5.82 -21.25 1.68
N PRO A 247 5.43 -22.44 2.17
CA PRO A 247 5.12 -23.57 1.31
C PRO A 247 3.98 -23.29 0.31
N GLU A 248 2.92 -22.63 0.75
CA GLU A 248 1.78 -22.30 -0.12
C GLU A 248 2.13 -21.22 -1.16
N LEU A 249 2.95 -20.23 -0.79
CA LEU A 249 3.47 -19.26 -1.76
C LEU A 249 4.32 -19.95 -2.84
N MET A 250 5.21 -20.87 -2.43
CA MET A 250 6.06 -21.60 -3.37
C MET A 250 5.26 -22.50 -4.31
N ALA A 251 4.15 -23.06 -3.85
CA ALA A 251 3.24 -23.82 -4.69
C ALA A 251 2.46 -22.95 -5.69
N ALA A 252 2.24 -21.67 -5.35
CA ALA A 252 1.50 -20.72 -6.18
C ALA A 252 2.39 -20.02 -7.23
N LEU A 253 3.72 -19.95 -7.03
CA LEU A 253 4.70 -19.37 -7.96
C LEU A 253 5.06 -20.34 -9.07
#